data_64dfd522a156b6e5cc8464d2ca6865e8
#
_entry.id   64dfd522a156b6e5cc8464d2ca6865e8
#
_cell.length_a   1.000
_cell.length_b   1.000
_cell.length_c   1.000
_cell.angle_alpha   90.00
_cell.angle_beta   90.00
_cell.angle_gamma   90.00
#
_symmetry.space_group_name_H-M   'P 1'
#
loop_
_entity.id
_entity.type
_entity.pdbx_description
1 polymer ?
#
loop_
_entity_poly.entity_id
_entity_poly.type
_entity_poly.pdbx_seq_one_letter_code
_entity_poly.pdbx_strand_id
1 'polypeptide(L)'
;MSTPVRVTVWNEFRHEQSSRHPASKIYPQGIHGAIAEGLRAESGFEVRTATLDEPEHGLTDEVLANTDVMIWWGHAAHGEVRDEIVSKVHARVLDGMGLIVLHSGHFSKIFKRLMGTSCDLKWREANDHERIWVVEPGHPIAAGLDECIELGPEEMYGERFDIPAPETLVFVSWFTGGEVFRSGCCYTRGRGTIFYFRPGHETYPTYFNPHVRRVIANAARWAAPTNGPRPVFGNAQPREKLAEK
;
A
#
# COMPACT_ATOMS: atom_id res chain seq x y z
N MET A 1 -13.59 5.69 23.45
CA MET A 1 -12.66 6.03 22.34
C MET A 1 -12.44 4.75 21.56
N SER A 2 -12.44 4.78 20.24
CA SER A 2 -12.10 3.61 19.42
C SER A 2 -10.63 3.26 19.57
N THR A 3 -10.31 1.98 19.54
CA THR A 3 -8.91 1.50 19.56
C THR A 3 -8.17 2.07 18.34
N PRO A 4 -6.95 2.60 18.49
CA PRO A 4 -6.20 3.12 17.36
C PRO A 4 -5.83 2.00 16.37
N VAL A 5 -5.77 2.34 15.08
CA VAL A 5 -5.28 1.44 14.03
C VAL A 5 -3.77 1.36 14.13
N ARG A 6 -3.24 0.15 14.31
CA ARG A 6 -1.79 -0.12 14.41
C ARG A 6 -1.21 -0.26 13.00
N VAL A 7 -0.42 0.72 12.60
CA VAL A 7 0.17 0.79 11.25
C VAL A 7 1.67 0.51 11.30
N THR A 8 2.13 -0.43 10.48
CA THR A 8 3.57 -0.63 10.22
C THR A 8 3.90 -0.08 8.83
N VAL A 9 4.77 0.92 8.78
CA VAL A 9 5.29 1.49 7.52
C VAL A 9 6.64 0.83 7.22
N TRP A 10 6.66 -0.03 6.21
CA TRP A 10 7.84 -0.73 5.75
C TRP A 10 8.46 -0.05 4.52
N ASN A 11 9.80 0.08 4.52
CA ASN A 11 10.57 0.64 3.42
C ASN A 11 11.86 -0.17 3.22
N GLU A 12 12.25 -0.44 1.98
CA GLU A 12 13.55 -1.04 1.70
C GLU A 12 14.73 -0.15 2.12
N PHE A 13 14.55 1.17 2.19
CA PHE A 13 15.48 2.17 2.68
C PHE A 13 16.88 2.09 2.02
N ARG A 14 16.91 1.98 0.70
CA ARG A 14 18.18 1.91 -0.07
C ARG A 14 18.61 3.27 -0.60
N HIS A 15 17.73 3.96 -1.30
CA HIS A 15 18.05 5.24 -1.95
C HIS A 15 18.38 6.33 -0.95
N GLU A 16 17.66 6.43 0.12
CA GLU A 16 17.83 7.47 1.15
C GLU A 16 19.11 7.32 1.95
N GLN A 17 19.70 6.12 2.05
CA GLN A 17 20.99 5.88 2.70
C GLN A 17 22.17 6.33 1.85
N SER A 18 22.00 6.52 0.55
CA SER A 18 23.04 6.97 -0.34
C SER A 18 23.12 8.50 -0.37
N SER A 19 24.18 9.07 0.19
CA SER A 19 24.40 10.54 0.18
C SER A 19 24.51 11.14 -1.24
N ARG A 20 24.72 10.31 -2.26
CA ARG A 20 24.77 10.71 -3.67
C ARG A 20 23.38 10.71 -4.34
N HIS A 21 22.41 10.03 -3.75
CA HIS A 21 21.07 9.94 -4.29
C HIS A 21 20.20 11.11 -3.81
N PRO A 22 19.35 11.74 -4.65
CA PRO A 22 18.48 12.85 -4.26
C PRO A 22 17.56 12.53 -3.07
N ALA A 23 17.10 11.30 -2.96
CA ALA A 23 16.23 10.83 -1.89
C ALA A 23 16.80 11.09 -0.48
N SER A 24 18.11 11.02 -0.31
CA SER A 24 18.75 11.28 1.01
C SER A 24 18.53 12.71 1.52
N LYS A 25 18.34 13.67 0.61
CA LYS A 25 18.07 15.07 0.94
C LYS A 25 16.58 15.34 1.08
N ILE A 26 15.76 14.69 0.24
CA ILE A 26 14.29 14.85 0.25
C ILE A 26 13.70 14.14 1.46
N TYR A 27 14.17 12.95 1.77
CA TYR A 27 13.69 12.10 2.86
C TYR A 27 14.82 11.74 3.84
N PRO A 28 15.34 12.71 4.61
CA PRO A 28 16.50 12.48 5.48
C PRO A 28 16.25 11.43 6.59
N GLN A 29 14.98 11.16 6.91
CA GLN A 29 14.57 10.10 7.84
C GLN A 29 13.93 8.91 7.10
N GLY A 30 14.14 8.80 5.79
CA GLY A 30 13.53 7.81 4.92
C GLY A 30 12.08 8.13 4.54
N ILE A 31 11.63 7.52 3.46
CA ILE A 31 10.24 7.60 3.00
C ILE A 31 9.28 7.08 4.09
N HIS A 32 9.65 5.98 4.78
CA HIS A 32 8.89 5.45 5.91
C HIS A 32 8.71 6.48 7.03
N GLY A 33 9.75 7.29 7.29
CA GLY A 33 9.70 8.37 8.27
C GLY A 33 8.69 9.46 7.87
N ALA A 34 8.71 9.90 6.61
CA ALA A 34 7.80 10.93 6.09
C ALA A 34 6.34 10.47 6.09
N ILE A 35 6.07 9.20 5.73
CA ILE A 35 4.73 8.60 5.79
C ILE A 35 4.27 8.48 7.25
N ALA A 36 5.14 7.96 8.13
CA ALA A 36 4.82 7.81 9.55
C ALA A 36 4.56 9.16 10.23
N GLU A 37 5.29 10.22 9.88
CA GLU A 37 5.03 11.59 10.34
C GLU A 37 3.63 12.06 9.96
N GLY A 38 3.24 11.88 8.68
CA GLY A 38 1.91 12.25 8.21
C GLY A 38 0.79 11.52 8.95
N LEU A 39 0.96 10.21 9.21
CA LEU A 39 -0.02 9.42 9.95
C LEU A 39 -0.09 9.80 11.44
N ARG A 40 1.05 10.07 12.08
CA ARG A 40 1.09 10.50 13.50
C ARG A 40 0.48 11.87 13.73
N ALA A 41 0.42 12.72 12.71
CA ALA A 41 -0.28 14.00 12.77
C ALA A 41 -1.81 13.84 12.80
N GLU A 42 -2.32 12.67 12.41
CA GLU A 42 -3.74 12.32 12.41
C GLU A 42 -4.11 11.55 13.67
N SER A 43 -5.30 11.78 14.22
CA SER A 43 -5.79 10.99 15.35
C SER A 43 -6.19 9.56 14.94
N GLY A 44 -6.08 8.62 15.89
CA GLY A 44 -6.57 7.26 15.70
C GLY A 44 -5.56 6.29 15.08
N PHE A 45 -4.28 6.63 15.01
CA PHE A 45 -3.21 5.75 14.57
C PHE A 45 -2.15 5.54 15.64
N GLU A 46 -1.65 4.31 15.71
CA GLU A 46 -0.40 3.93 16.38
C GLU A 46 0.57 3.48 15.28
N VAL A 47 1.68 4.21 15.09
CA VAL A 47 2.54 4.05 13.91
C VAL A 47 3.95 3.64 14.30
N ARG A 48 4.40 2.51 13.77
CA ARG A 48 5.79 2.07 13.78
C ARG A 48 6.36 2.05 12.36
N THR A 49 7.68 2.03 12.27
CA THR A 49 8.42 1.86 11.02
C THR A 49 9.25 0.58 11.06
N ALA A 50 9.54 0.01 9.90
CA ALA A 50 10.44 -1.13 9.73
C ALA A 50 11.17 -1.03 8.39
N THR A 51 12.38 -1.59 8.31
CA THR A 51 13.23 -1.50 7.12
C THR A 51 13.86 -2.83 6.76
N LEU A 52 14.34 -2.94 5.50
CA LEU A 52 14.89 -4.17 4.94
C LEU A 52 16.09 -4.72 5.73
N ASP A 53 16.97 -3.84 6.26
CA ASP A 53 18.20 -4.27 6.92
C ASP A 53 18.03 -4.64 8.40
N GLU A 54 16.86 -4.43 8.97
CA GLU A 54 16.55 -4.89 10.31
C GLU A 54 16.48 -6.44 10.36
N PRO A 55 16.74 -7.07 11.53
CA PRO A 55 16.49 -8.50 11.71
C PRO A 55 15.07 -8.87 11.26
N GLU A 56 14.94 -9.94 10.48
CA GLU A 56 13.68 -10.35 9.84
C GLU A 56 13.00 -9.20 9.05
N HIS A 57 13.79 -8.27 8.49
CA HIS A 57 13.30 -7.06 7.82
C HIS A 57 12.39 -6.20 8.70
N GLY A 58 12.59 -6.22 10.03
CA GLY A 58 11.73 -5.57 11.00
C GLY A 58 10.32 -6.17 11.12
N LEU A 59 10.05 -7.32 10.47
CA LEU A 59 8.75 -7.98 10.35
C LEU A 59 8.70 -9.32 11.10
N THR A 60 9.08 -9.30 12.38
CA THR A 60 8.97 -10.46 13.26
C THR A 60 7.52 -10.90 13.44
N ASP A 61 7.29 -12.12 13.92
CA ASP A 61 5.93 -12.61 14.18
C ASP A 61 5.18 -11.73 15.18
N GLU A 62 5.89 -11.18 16.18
CA GLU A 62 5.32 -10.23 17.15
C GLU A 62 4.88 -8.93 16.47
N VAL A 63 5.74 -8.36 15.61
CA VAL A 63 5.42 -7.15 14.83
C VAL A 63 4.21 -7.38 13.96
N LEU A 64 4.19 -8.48 13.21
CA LEU A 64 3.09 -8.81 12.31
C LEU A 64 1.79 -9.09 13.08
N ALA A 65 1.83 -9.72 14.25
CA ALA A 65 0.66 -9.92 15.11
C ALA A 65 0.09 -8.60 15.65
N ASN A 66 0.95 -7.59 15.83
CA ASN A 66 0.58 -6.25 16.30
C ASN A 66 0.40 -5.23 15.18
N THR A 67 0.23 -5.67 13.93
CA THR A 67 -0.02 -4.82 12.77
C THR A 67 -1.44 -5.05 12.25
N ASP A 68 -2.24 -3.98 12.20
CA ASP A 68 -3.58 -3.98 11.59
C ASP A 68 -3.50 -3.63 10.10
N VAL A 69 -2.62 -2.68 9.74
CA VAL A 69 -2.38 -2.26 8.37
C VAL A 69 -0.89 -2.13 8.12
N MET A 70 -0.41 -2.74 7.03
CA MET A 70 0.96 -2.57 6.56
C MET A 70 0.98 -1.63 5.36
N ILE A 71 1.89 -0.66 5.38
CA ILE A 71 2.20 0.20 4.24
C ILE A 71 3.56 -0.25 3.69
N TRP A 72 3.60 -0.57 2.41
CA TRP A 72 4.77 -1.14 1.75
C TRP A 72 5.31 -0.21 0.67
N TRP A 73 6.54 0.23 0.85
CA TRP A 73 7.30 0.94 -0.17
C TRP A 73 8.59 0.18 -0.49
N GLY A 74 8.92 -0.01 -1.75
CA GLY A 74 10.15 -0.64 -2.22
C GLY A 74 10.37 -0.33 -3.69
N HIS A 75 11.62 -0.25 -4.14
CA HIS A 75 11.99 0.15 -5.50
C HIS A 75 13.12 -0.73 -6.09
N ALA A 76 14.33 -0.65 -5.53
CA ALA A 76 15.52 -1.28 -6.08
C ALA A 76 15.81 -2.68 -5.50
N ALA A 77 15.34 -2.97 -4.29
CA ALA A 77 15.74 -4.14 -3.50
C ALA A 77 14.65 -5.21 -3.35
N HIS A 78 13.64 -5.24 -4.22
CA HIS A 78 12.55 -6.23 -4.16
C HIS A 78 13.05 -7.68 -4.04
N GLY A 79 14.16 -8.01 -4.75
CA GLY A 79 14.77 -9.34 -4.74
C GLY A 79 15.39 -9.73 -3.40
N GLU A 80 15.80 -8.75 -2.59
CA GLU A 80 16.47 -8.97 -1.31
C GLU A 80 15.48 -9.33 -0.18
N VAL A 81 14.18 -9.06 -0.36
CA VAL A 81 13.18 -9.48 0.62
C VAL A 81 13.09 -11.00 0.63
N ARG A 82 13.33 -11.59 1.79
CA ARG A 82 13.35 -13.06 1.97
C ARG A 82 11.95 -13.65 1.77
N ASP A 83 11.85 -14.77 1.07
CA ASP A 83 10.58 -15.40 0.72
C ASP A 83 9.80 -15.89 1.95
N GLU A 84 10.48 -16.22 3.04
CA GLU A 84 9.84 -16.52 4.33
C GLU A 84 9.08 -15.33 4.90
N ILE A 85 9.66 -14.11 4.81
CA ILE A 85 9.00 -12.88 5.25
C ILE A 85 7.82 -12.55 4.35
N VAL A 86 7.99 -12.69 3.02
CA VAL A 86 6.87 -12.57 2.07
C VAL A 86 5.73 -13.52 2.44
N SER A 87 6.05 -14.76 2.82
CA SER A 87 5.05 -15.76 3.22
C SER A 87 4.32 -15.39 4.51
N LYS A 88 5.04 -14.86 5.51
CA LYS A 88 4.44 -14.36 6.76
C LYS A 88 3.49 -13.18 6.48
N VAL A 89 3.92 -12.18 5.71
CA VAL A 89 3.08 -11.02 5.33
C VAL A 89 1.86 -11.47 4.54
N HIS A 90 2.04 -12.37 3.56
CA HIS A 90 0.94 -12.94 2.78
C HIS A 90 -0.10 -13.62 3.68
N ALA A 91 0.33 -14.49 4.61
CA ALA A 91 -0.56 -15.16 5.54
C ALA A 91 -1.35 -14.16 6.41
N ARG A 92 -0.69 -13.09 6.88
CA ARG A 92 -1.33 -12.02 7.65
C ARG A 92 -2.37 -11.26 6.84
N VAL A 93 -2.11 -10.97 5.55
CA VAL A 93 -3.11 -10.34 4.67
C VAL A 93 -4.31 -11.28 4.50
N LEU A 94 -4.11 -12.56 4.21
CA LEU A 94 -5.23 -13.50 4.10
C LEU A 94 -6.03 -13.64 5.39
N ASP A 95 -5.41 -13.44 6.55
CA ASP A 95 -6.08 -13.46 7.86
C ASP A 95 -6.75 -12.13 8.26
N GLY A 96 -6.59 -11.07 7.46
CA GLY A 96 -7.33 -9.81 7.64
C GLY A 96 -6.50 -8.56 7.85
N MET A 97 -5.17 -8.63 7.85
CA MET A 97 -4.32 -7.44 7.87
C MET A 97 -4.49 -6.66 6.55
N GLY A 98 -4.71 -5.34 6.62
CA GLY A 98 -4.72 -4.48 5.46
C GLY A 98 -3.31 -4.31 4.86
N LEU A 99 -3.23 -4.10 3.54
CA LEU A 99 -1.98 -3.82 2.86
C LEU A 99 -2.15 -2.63 1.92
N ILE A 100 -1.33 -1.60 2.11
CA ILE A 100 -1.22 -0.47 1.20
C ILE A 100 0.12 -0.57 0.49
N VAL A 101 0.09 -0.68 -0.84
CA VAL A 101 1.29 -0.79 -1.67
C VAL A 101 1.47 0.52 -2.42
N LEU A 102 2.62 1.15 -2.24
CA LEU A 102 2.90 2.46 -2.77
C LEU A 102 3.89 2.39 -3.93
N HIS A 103 3.62 3.16 -4.97
CA HIS A 103 4.51 3.43 -6.09
C HIS A 103 5.11 2.15 -6.71
N SER A 104 6.43 2.07 -6.78
CA SER A 104 7.22 0.92 -7.29
C SER A 104 7.05 -0.35 -6.47
N GLY A 105 6.42 -0.28 -5.30
CA GLY A 105 5.99 -1.46 -4.54
C GLY A 105 5.12 -2.44 -5.32
N HIS A 106 4.54 -2.02 -6.47
CA HIS A 106 3.84 -2.93 -7.39
C HIS A 106 4.71 -4.11 -7.82
N PHE A 107 6.01 -3.92 -7.91
CA PHE A 107 6.96 -4.96 -8.34
C PHE A 107 7.46 -5.84 -7.19
N SER A 108 7.04 -5.58 -5.94
CA SER A 108 7.40 -6.37 -4.77
C SER A 108 6.89 -7.81 -4.86
N LYS A 109 7.65 -8.75 -4.26
CA LYS A 109 7.27 -10.15 -4.19
C LYS A 109 5.89 -10.36 -3.55
N ILE A 110 5.57 -9.57 -2.51
CA ILE A 110 4.29 -9.67 -1.83
C ILE A 110 3.12 -9.24 -2.72
N PHE A 111 3.25 -8.12 -3.44
CA PHE A 111 2.17 -7.65 -4.31
C PHE A 111 1.96 -8.60 -5.49
N LYS A 112 3.03 -9.02 -6.17
CA LYS A 112 2.96 -10.04 -7.23
C LYS A 112 2.27 -11.32 -6.78
N ARG A 113 2.59 -11.80 -5.58
CA ARG A 113 1.98 -13.01 -5.01
C ARG A 113 0.47 -12.85 -4.75
N LEU A 114 0.04 -11.67 -4.30
CA LEU A 114 -1.37 -11.36 -4.02
C LEU A 114 -2.16 -11.08 -5.31
N MET A 115 -1.52 -10.52 -6.33
CA MET A 115 -2.18 -10.25 -7.62
C MET A 115 -2.18 -11.46 -8.55
N GLY A 116 -1.18 -12.34 -8.47
CA GLY A 116 -1.07 -13.51 -9.33
C GLY A 116 -0.66 -13.19 -10.77
N THR A 117 -0.05 -12.03 -11.03
CA THR A 117 0.38 -11.54 -12.35
C THR A 117 1.81 -10.98 -12.28
N SER A 118 2.36 -10.54 -13.40
CA SER A 118 3.69 -9.93 -13.44
C SER A 118 3.76 -8.61 -12.70
N CYS A 119 2.64 -7.89 -12.62
CA CYS A 119 2.53 -6.51 -12.14
C CYS A 119 3.42 -5.53 -12.92
N ASP A 120 3.78 -5.87 -14.17
CA ASP A 120 4.53 -5.00 -15.07
C ASP A 120 3.69 -3.82 -15.57
N LEU A 121 4.38 -2.76 -15.93
CA LEU A 121 3.79 -1.53 -16.46
C LEU A 121 4.80 -0.81 -17.36
N LYS A 122 4.40 0.31 -17.96
CA LYS A 122 5.29 1.24 -18.66
C LYS A 122 5.64 2.38 -17.72
N TRP A 123 6.86 2.85 -17.78
CA TRP A 123 7.33 3.97 -16.95
C TRP A 123 8.26 4.91 -17.74
N ARG A 124 8.34 6.15 -17.28
CA ARG A 124 9.26 7.18 -17.79
C ARG A 124 9.59 8.17 -16.68
N GLU A 125 10.86 8.39 -16.43
CA GLU A 125 11.34 9.42 -15.51
C GLU A 125 11.76 10.66 -16.32
N ALA A 126 10.84 11.61 -16.46
CA ALA A 126 11.03 12.81 -17.27
C ALA A 126 10.39 14.07 -16.65
N ASN A 127 10.18 14.07 -15.34
CA ASN A 127 9.51 15.14 -14.60
C ASN A 127 8.09 15.43 -15.14
N ASP A 128 7.35 14.39 -15.47
CA ASP A 128 5.98 14.54 -15.95
C ASP A 128 5.09 15.17 -14.86
N HIS A 129 4.27 16.15 -15.23
CA HIS A 129 3.20 16.61 -14.38
C HIS A 129 2.12 15.55 -14.30
N GLU A 130 1.64 15.24 -13.08
CA GLU A 130 0.59 14.27 -12.85
C GLU A 130 -0.67 14.94 -12.33
N ARG A 131 -1.81 14.53 -12.90
CA ARG A 131 -3.13 14.81 -12.36
C ARG A 131 -3.83 13.50 -12.02
N ILE A 132 -4.24 13.36 -10.75
CA ILE A 132 -4.92 12.18 -10.24
C ILE A 132 -6.41 12.49 -10.12
N TRP A 133 -7.22 11.94 -10.99
CA TRP A 133 -8.66 12.08 -10.97
C TRP A 133 -9.31 11.13 -9.98
N VAL A 134 -10.24 11.65 -9.17
CA VAL A 134 -11.10 10.87 -8.29
C VAL A 134 -12.25 10.32 -9.12
N VAL A 135 -12.21 9.04 -9.46
CA VAL A 135 -13.23 8.40 -10.31
C VAL A 135 -14.29 7.63 -9.51
N GLU A 136 -14.05 7.41 -8.20
CA GLU A 136 -15.02 6.87 -7.27
C GLU A 136 -15.14 7.79 -6.02
N PRO A 137 -15.85 8.92 -6.13
CA PRO A 137 -15.89 9.94 -5.08
C PRO A 137 -16.65 9.48 -3.82
N GLY A 138 -17.48 8.45 -3.92
CA GLY A 138 -18.18 7.84 -2.78
C GLY A 138 -17.32 6.90 -1.94
N HIS A 139 -16.13 6.55 -2.40
CA HIS A 139 -15.27 5.63 -1.68
C HIS A 139 -14.60 6.29 -0.45
N PRO A 140 -14.50 5.61 0.71
CA PRO A 140 -13.89 6.20 1.92
C PRO A 140 -12.47 6.75 1.71
N ILE A 141 -11.68 6.17 0.81
CA ILE A 141 -10.32 6.64 0.50
C ILE A 141 -10.36 8.04 -0.14
N ALA A 142 -11.41 8.40 -0.86
CA ALA A 142 -11.57 9.72 -1.50
C ALA A 142 -12.10 10.80 -0.54
N ALA A 143 -12.42 10.46 0.70
CA ALA A 143 -13.03 11.40 1.64
C ALA A 143 -12.19 12.67 1.87
N GLY A 144 -12.80 13.83 1.65
CA GLY A 144 -12.17 15.15 1.85
C GLY A 144 -11.14 15.54 0.78
N LEU A 145 -11.18 14.88 -0.38
CA LEU A 145 -10.46 15.30 -1.58
C LEU A 145 -11.37 16.09 -2.50
N ASP A 146 -10.77 16.93 -3.35
CA ASP A 146 -11.43 17.56 -4.48
C ASP A 146 -11.54 16.60 -5.67
N GLU A 147 -12.09 17.04 -6.80
CA GLU A 147 -12.28 16.25 -8.02
C GLU A 147 -10.98 15.62 -8.54
N CYS A 148 -9.86 16.31 -8.36
CA CYS A 148 -8.55 15.80 -8.71
C CYS A 148 -7.46 16.32 -7.75
N ILE A 149 -6.33 15.60 -7.71
CA ILE A 149 -5.10 16.02 -7.05
C ILE A 149 -4.10 16.41 -8.14
N GLU A 150 -3.58 17.63 -8.08
CA GLU A 150 -2.48 18.06 -8.93
C GLU A 150 -1.16 17.78 -8.21
N LEU A 151 -0.30 17.00 -8.84
CA LEU A 151 1.07 16.79 -8.40
C LEU A 151 2.02 17.47 -9.38
N GLY A 152 3.12 18.01 -8.83
CA GLY A 152 4.21 18.54 -9.64
C GLY A 152 4.94 17.43 -10.42
N PRO A 153 6.24 17.56 -10.62
CA PRO A 153 7.03 16.54 -11.30
C PRO A 153 6.91 15.19 -10.60
N GLU A 154 6.67 14.16 -11.41
CA GLU A 154 6.56 12.76 -10.98
C GLU A 154 7.13 11.83 -12.06
N GLU A 155 7.43 10.58 -11.66
CA GLU A 155 7.67 9.51 -12.61
C GLU A 155 6.34 9.07 -13.24
N MET A 156 6.28 9.04 -14.57
CA MET A 156 5.10 8.57 -15.28
C MET A 156 5.00 7.04 -15.25
N TYR A 157 3.82 6.54 -14.86
CA TYR A 157 3.39 5.17 -15.12
C TYR A 157 2.26 5.16 -16.15
N GLY A 158 2.29 4.18 -17.05
CA GLY A 158 1.31 4.08 -18.15
C GLY A 158 0.72 2.68 -18.28
N GLU A 159 -0.53 2.64 -18.75
CA GLU A 159 -1.17 1.38 -19.11
C GLU A 159 -0.44 0.67 -20.30
N ARG A 160 -0.43 -0.67 -20.39
CA ARG A 160 -1.20 -1.57 -19.53
C ARG A 160 -0.43 -1.87 -18.23
N PHE A 161 -1.08 -1.76 -17.10
CA PHE A 161 -0.63 -2.31 -15.82
C PHE A 161 -1.14 -3.76 -15.71
N ASP A 162 -0.22 -4.72 -15.61
CA ASP A 162 -0.56 -6.14 -15.60
C ASP A 162 -1.00 -6.61 -14.22
N ILE A 163 -2.17 -6.16 -13.82
CA ILE A 163 -2.87 -6.56 -12.59
C ILE A 163 -4.28 -7.04 -12.92
N PRO A 164 -4.91 -7.86 -12.07
CA PRO A 164 -6.34 -8.15 -12.17
C PRO A 164 -7.18 -6.88 -12.22
N ALA A 165 -8.37 -6.95 -12.79
CA ALA A 165 -9.33 -5.85 -12.65
C ALA A 165 -9.55 -5.54 -11.16
N PRO A 166 -9.40 -4.28 -10.72
CA PRO A 166 -9.66 -3.93 -9.34
C PRO A 166 -11.16 -4.10 -9.02
N GLU A 167 -11.46 -4.47 -7.78
CA GLU A 167 -12.84 -4.49 -7.28
C GLU A 167 -13.42 -3.08 -7.23
N THR A 168 -12.57 -2.10 -6.90
CA THR A 168 -12.90 -0.67 -7.03
C THR A 168 -11.69 0.08 -7.57
N LEU A 169 -11.90 0.90 -8.58
CA LEU A 169 -10.93 1.85 -9.09
C LEU A 169 -11.28 3.22 -8.50
N VAL A 170 -10.45 3.71 -7.57
CA VAL A 170 -10.71 4.99 -6.88
C VAL A 170 -10.07 6.15 -7.62
N PHE A 171 -8.86 5.95 -8.17
CA PHE A 171 -8.09 6.99 -8.83
C PHE A 171 -7.56 6.56 -10.19
N VAL A 172 -7.55 7.51 -11.13
CA VAL A 172 -6.89 7.41 -12.44
C VAL A 172 -5.97 8.60 -12.60
N SER A 173 -4.71 8.35 -12.95
CA SER A 173 -3.74 9.39 -13.27
C SER A 173 -3.71 9.68 -14.75
N TRP A 174 -3.48 10.95 -15.08
CA TRP A 174 -3.08 11.46 -16.36
C TRP A 174 -1.73 12.15 -16.23
N PHE A 175 -0.86 11.97 -17.22
CA PHE A 175 0.47 12.57 -17.29
C PHE A 175 0.62 13.49 -18.47
N THR A 176 1.57 14.42 -18.40
CA THR A 176 1.82 15.46 -19.43
C THR A 176 2.02 14.86 -20.82
N GLY A 177 2.57 13.65 -20.94
CA GLY A 177 2.72 12.94 -22.23
C GLY A 177 1.42 12.37 -22.80
N GLY A 178 0.31 12.45 -22.06
CA GLY A 178 -0.99 11.93 -22.48
C GLY A 178 -1.28 10.51 -21.98
N GLU A 179 -0.35 9.89 -21.27
CA GLU A 179 -0.55 8.56 -20.69
C GLU A 179 -1.57 8.61 -19.55
N VAL A 180 -2.31 7.51 -19.42
CA VAL A 180 -3.25 7.27 -18.32
C VAL A 180 -2.85 6.03 -17.56
N PHE A 181 -3.22 5.99 -16.27
CA PHE A 181 -2.85 4.88 -15.40
C PHE A 181 -3.88 4.67 -14.28
N ARG A 182 -4.19 3.41 -13.96
CA ARG A 182 -5.01 3.04 -12.80
C ARG A 182 -4.21 3.23 -11.52
N SER A 183 -4.27 4.40 -10.93
CA SER A 183 -3.40 4.84 -9.84
C SER A 183 -3.91 4.60 -8.43
N GLY A 184 -5.19 4.21 -8.29
CA GLY A 184 -5.80 3.87 -7.00
C GLY A 184 -6.69 2.64 -7.12
N CYS A 185 -6.15 1.45 -6.83
CA CYS A 185 -6.81 0.16 -7.05
C CYS A 185 -7.06 -0.59 -5.74
N CYS A 186 -8.30 -1.01 -5.50
CA CYS A 186 -8.71 -1.76 -4.31
C CYS A 186 -8.98 -3.23 -4.64
N TYR A 187 -8.55 -4.12 -3.73
CA TYR A 187 -8.76 -5.56 -3.83
C TYR A 187 -9.05 -6.17 -2.45
N THR A 188 -9.68 -7.35 -2.46
CA THR A 188 -9.80 -8.22 -1.29
C THR A 188 -9.07 -9.53 -1.54
N ARG A 189 -8.27 -9.99 -0.57
CA ARG A 189 -7.63 -11.32 -0.61
C ARG A 189 -7.80 -12.00 0.75
N GLY A 190 -8.50 -13.13 0.76
CA GLY A 190 -8.93 -13.73 2.01
C GLY A 190 -9.84 -12.78 2.77
N ARG A 191 -9.41 -12.34 3.96
CA ARG A 191 -10.10 -11.35 4.79
C ARG A 191 -9.45 -9.97 4.76
N GLY A 192 -8.27 -9.84 4.14
CA GLY A 192 -7.53 -8.60 4.05
C GLY A 192 -7.90 -7.76 2.83
N THR A 193 -7.89 -6.47 3.02
CA THR A 193 -8.07 -5.46 1.96
C THR A 193 -6.73 -4.93 1.49
N ILE A 194 -6.61 -4.67 0.19
CA ILE A 194 -5.38 -4.19 -0.43
C ILE A 194 -5.69 -2.92 -1.20
N PHE A 195 -4.87 -1.91 -1.01
CA PHE A 195 -4.90 -0.69 -1.81
C PHE A 195 -3.55 -0.46 -2.46
N TYR A 196 -3.54 -0.35 -3.78
CA TYR A 196 -2.38 0.13 -4.52
C TYR A 196 -2.54 1.62 -4.83
N PHE A 197 -1.50 2.42 -4.56
CA PHE A 197 -1.48 3.85 -4.86
C PHE A 197 -0.18 4.23 -5.57
N ARG A 198 -0.31 4.78 -6.78
CA ARG A 198 0.80 5.02 -7.69
C ARG A 198 1.80 6.08 -7.25
N PRO A 199 1.42 7.30 -6.76
CA PRO A 199 2.37 8.38 -6.52
C PRO A 199 3.48 8.02 -5.54
N GLY A 200 4.64 8.68 -5.69
CA GLY A 200 5.67 8.66 -4.66
C GLY A 200 7.01 8.08 -5.05
N HIS A 201 7.52 8.45 -6.22
CA HIS A 201 8.92 8.18 -6.58
C HIS A 201 9.86 8.91 -5.60
N GLU A 202 10.96 8.27 -5.22
CA GLU A 202 11.86 8.74 -4.17
C GLU A 202 12.59 10.05 -4.47
N THR A 203 12.63 10.46 -5.74
CA THR A 203 13.25 11.72 -6.17
C THR A 203 12.33 12.93 -6.09
N TYR A 204 11.07 12.74 -5.66
CA TYR A 204 10.08 13.82 -5.50
C TYR A 204 9.53 13.86 -4.07
N PRO A 205 9.17 15.06 -3.53
CA PRO A 205 8.71 15.22 -2.15
C PRO A 205 7.22 14.83 -1.96
N THR A 206 6.75 13.84 -2.68
CA THR A 206 5.34 13.45 -2.81
C THR A 206 4.68 13.09 -1.49
N TYR A 207 5.42 12.43 -0.57
CA TYR A 207 4.89 12.05 0.75
C TYR A 207 4.77 13.21 1.75
N PHE A 208 5.17 14.43 1.36
CA PHE A 208 4.86 15.67 2.09
C PHE A 208 3.64 16.40 1.53
N ASN A 209 3.09 15.99 0.38
CA ASN A 209 1.88 16.57 -0.19
C ASN A 209 0.68 16.25 0.72
N PRO A 210 -0.12 17.26 1.15
CA PRO A 210 -1.22 17.06 2.08
C PRO A 210 -2.34 16.16 1.53
N HIS A 211 -2.61 16.19 0.23
CA HIS A 211 -3.61 15.32 -0.38
C HIS A 211 -3.15 13.87 -0.43
N VAL A 212 -1.86 13.62 -0.76
CA VAL A 212 -1.26 12.27 -0.72
C VAL A 212 -1.28 11.71 0.71
N ARG A 213 -0.91 12.52 1.71
CA ARG A 213 -1.01 12.13 3.14
C ARG A 213 -2.44 11.79 3.53
N ARG A 214 -3.42 12.57 3.07
CA ARG A 214 -4.86 12.30 3.30
C ARG A 214 -5.30 10.99 2.68
N VAL A 215 -4.92 10.71 1.42
CA VAL A 215 -5.21 9.43 0.76
C VAL A 215 -4.65 8.27 1.57
N ILE A 216 -3.39 8.36 2.01
CA ILE A 216 -2.73 7.29 2.79
C ILE A 216 -3.43 7.08 4.13
N ALA A 217 -3.81 8.16 4.84
CA ALA A 217 -4.52 8.07 6.12
C ALA A 217 -5.92 7.47 5.94
N ASN A 218 -6.67 7.90 4.92
CA ASN A 218 -7.98 7.34 4.59
C ASN A 218 -7.87 5.85 4.21
N ALA A 219 -6.86 5.49 3.40
CA ALA A 219 -6.60 4.11 3.03
C ALA A 219 -6.26 3.23 4.24
N ALA A 220 -5.48 3.76 5.19
CA ALA A 220 -5.16 3.02 6.43
C ALA A 220 -6.40 2.79 7.30
N ARG A 221 -7.32 3.76 7.40
CA ARG A 221 -8.61 3.56 8.08
C ARG A 221 -9.49 2.55 7.36
N TRP A 222 -9.59 2.66 6.04
CA TRP A 222 -10.42 1.77 5.22
C TRP A 222 -9.89 0.32 5.22
N ALA A 223 -8.57 0.12 5.21
CA ALA A 223 -7.95 -1.19 5.17
C ALA A 223 -7.87 -1.87 6.56
N ALA A 224 -8.24 -1.19 7.64
CA ALA A 224 -8.19 -1.77 8.98
C ALA A 224 -9.13 -2.99 9.10
N PRO A 225 -8.73 -4.05 9.86
CA PRO A 225 -9.54 -5.25 10.03
C PRO A 225 -10.93 -4.96 10.61
N THR A 226 -11.96 -5.59 10.04
CA THR A 226 -13.35 -5.42 10.49
C THR A 226 -13.72 -6.28 11.71
N ASN A 227 -12.81 -7.13 12.20
CA ASN A 227 -13.03 -8.05 13.32
C ASN A 227 -14.24 -8.99 13.17
N GLY A 228 -14.66 -9.25 11.93
CA GLY A 228 -15.71 -10.23 11.61
C GLY A 228 -15.30 -11.67 11.95
N PRO A 229 -16.26 -12.62 11.93
CA PRO A 229 -15.97 -14.01 12.23
C PRO A 229 -14.94 -14.60 11.26
N ARG A 230 -14.08 -15.49 11.79
CA ARG A 230 -13.15 -16.24 10.94
C ARG A 230 -13.90 -17.34 10.19
N PRO A 231 -13.68 -17.51 8.88
CA PRO A 231 -14.25 -18.61 8.14
C PRO A 231 -13.66 -19.92 8.63
N VAL A 232 -14.52 -20.94 8.72
CA VAL A 232 -14.12 -22.32 9.06
C VAL A 232 -14.23 -23.14 7.78
N PHE A 233 -13.12 -23.81 7.44
CA PHE A 233 -13.04 -24.66 6.24
C PHE A 233 -12.95 -26.13 6.65
N GLY A 234 -13.22 -27.02 5.69
CA GLY A 234 -13.11 -28.46 5.84
C GLY A 234 -14.44 -29.15 6.10
N ASN A 235 -14.39 -30.37 6.64
CA ASN A 235 -15.58 -31.15 6.91
C ASN A 235 -16.36 -30.56 8.09
N ALA A 236 -17.55 -30.02 7.81
CA ALA A 236 -18.39 -29.38 8.82
C ALA A 236 -19.43 -30.37 9.36
N GLN A 237 -19.59 -30.36 10.69
CA GLN A 237 -20.73 -31.04 11.32
C GLN A 237 -22.03 -30.25 11.07
N PRO A 238 -23.15 -30.95 10.84
CA PRO A 238 -24.44 -30.27 10.68
C PRO A 238 -24.83 -29.53 11.95
N ARG A 239 -25.31 -28.30 11.80
CA ARG A 239 -25.80 -27.49 12.93
C ARG A 239 -27.15 -27.93 13.45
N GLU A 240 -27.94 -28.63 12.63
CA GLU A 240 -29.26 -29.14 12.94
C GLU A 240 -29.32 -30.62 12.57
N LYS A 241 -30.29 -31.34 13.16
CA LYS A 241 -30.49 -32.76 12.83
C LYS A 241 -30.87 -32.90 11.36
N LEU A 242 -30.10 -33.69 10.62
CA LEU A 242 -30.40 -33.99 9.23
C LEU A 242 -31.68 -34.91 9.19
N ALA A 243 -32.51 -34.71 8.15
CA ALA A 243 -33.59 -35.63 7.88
C ALA A 243 -33.04 -37.03 7.61
N GLU A 244 -33.66 -38.04 8.21
CA GLU A 244 -33.34 -39.45 7.91
C GLU A 244 -33.70 -39.71 6.44
N LYS A 245 -32.76 -40.34 5.68
CA LYS A 245 -32.98 -40.71 4.28
C LYS A 245 -33.97 -41.86 4.18
#